data_2f2734db6e09a7569feb449ed54acb3e
#
_entry.id   2f2734db6e09a7569feb449ed54acb3e
#
_cell.length_a   1.000
_cell.length_b   1.000
_cell.length_c   1.000
_cell.angle_alpha   90.00
_cell.angle_beta   90.00
_cell.angle_gamma   90.00
#
_symmetry.space_group_name_H-M   'P 1'
#
loop_
_entity.id
_entity.type
_entity.pdbx_description
1 polymer ?
#
loop_
_entity_poly.entity_id
_entity_poly.type
_entity_poly.pdbx_seq_one_letter_code
_entity_poly.pdbx_strand_id
1 'polypeptide(L)'
;MIGGSTNVAPDSPSVWGQLYAGDDRVIPGLTELANGVHSHGAAVMCQITHMGRRTIWDDGDWLPTISPSRVREPMHRSFPKVMEDSDIRRVVRSFGDAAGRVKAAGLDGLEVIATGHLVDQFWSPAVNLRTDRYGGSIDNRMRFSMEVFEAVRAAVGDGFTVGVRMTGDEDLKGGLTASDCSEIARRLALTGLIDFVNVIGGNLITHPGLAGAIPPIGTPLAEQLPVAAAIKETLDLPVFHAGRIPDVATARHVIAEGIVDMVGMTRAHIADPHIVAKVERGEEDRIRTCVGASYCINRLYLAQEALCVQNPATGREATIPHLTVPSTGPGESVVVVGGGPAGLEAARVCAERGHAVTLFEAQSETGGQVRLAARASDRTRDMVGIVDWLNREVAEAGVDVRLNSPVAAAEVLDCGPDVVIVATGGWPDTDVLSPGAAGGDLLVSVAEVVGGHVAVGPRTLVFDDHGNLQALSCVEYLLDRDAEVQLVTPDRAVGHELDGTLHPAYLERFHADGVEMVPDHRLVGASRSDGRLEAVLRNVYTGSEQTSIVDQIVVEHGVVPIDDLFLELRDRSANGGELDVDAYISGRPQPRPDGGFRLFRIGDAVAGRDIHAAIYDARRLCQVL
;
A
#
# COMPACT_ATOMS: atom_id res chain seq x y z
N MET A 1 17.08 -2.20 -12.31
CA MET A 1 15.67 -2.49 -11.92
C MET A 1 15.40 -3.98 -12.08
N ILE A 2 14.63 -4.59 -11.18
CA ILE A 2 14.15 -5.98 -11.34
C ILE A 2 12.63 -5.89 -11.44
N GLY A 3 12.10 -6.18 -12.64
CA GLY A 3 10.67 -6.15 -12.93
C GLY A 3 10.03 -7.53 -12.80
N GLY A 4 8.88 -7.64 -12.17
CA GLY A 4 8.22 -8.92 -12.03
C GLY A 4 7.00 -8.88 -11.09
N SER A 5 6.44 -10.02 -10.78
CA SER A 5 6.86 -11.36 -11.23
C SER A 5 6.22 -11.72 -12.57
N THR A 6 6.91 -12.58 -13.33
CA THR A 6 6.49 -13.01 -14.67
C THR A 6 6.33 -14.53 -14.70
N ASN A 7 5.17 -15.02 -15.08
CA ASN A 7 4.86 -16.44 -15.12
C ASN A 7 5.57 -17.15 -16.29
N VAL A 8 6.09 -18.34 -16.02
CA VAL A 8 6.78 -19.17 -17.02
C VAL A 8 5.88 -20.23 -17.67
N ALA A 9 4.70 -20.52 -17.08
CA ALA A 9 3.83 -21.60 -17.52
C ALA A 9 2.34 -21.24 -17.36
N PRO A 10 1.42 -21.81 -18.18
CA PRO A 10 0.02 -21.46 -18.18
C PRO A 10 -0.73 -21.88 -16.90
N ASP A 11 -0.21 -22.86 -16.17
CA ASP A 11 -0.74 -23.33 -14.89
C ASP A 11 -0.18 -22.55 -13.67
N SER A 12 0.20 -21.30 -13.89
CA SER A 12 0.72 -20.40 -12.85
C SER A 12 0.09 -19.00 -12.85
N PRO A 13 -1.21 -18.81 -13.10
CA PRO A 13 -1.83 -17.49 -12.98
C PRO A 13 -1.86 -17.00 -11.52
N SER A 14 -1.87 -15.68 -11.35
CA SER A 14 -2.04 -15.02 -10.05
C SER A 14 -3.18 -14.02 -10.10
N VAL A 15 -3.71 -13.66 -8.93
CA VAL A 15 -4.80 -12.69 -8.79
C VAL A 15 -4.46 -11.30 -9.34
N TRP A 16 -3.18 -10.94 -9.43
CA TRP A 16 -2.75 -9.59 -9.83
C TRP A 16 -2.33 -9.45 -11.29
N GLY A 17 -2.67 -10.40 -12.16
CA GLY A 17 -2.41 -10.27 -13.60
C GLY A 17 -0.94 -10.15 -13.96
N GLN A 18 -0.13 -11.15 -13.62
CA GLN A 18 1.30 -11.19 -13.94
C GLN A 18 1.56 -11.21 -15.46
N LEU A 19 2.72 -10.71 -15.86
CA LEU A 19 3.23 -10.93 -17.21
C LEU A 19 3.43 -12.44 -17.45
N TYR A 20 3.27 -12.87 -18.69
CA TYR A 20 3.40 -14.26 -19.11
C TYR A 20 4.54 -14.43 -20.13
N ALA A 21 5.62 -15.11 -19.71
CA ALA A 21 6.78 -15.40 -20.56
C ALA A 21 6.74 -16.80 -21.19
N GLY A 22 5.60 -17.47 -21.18
CA GLY A 22 5.41 -18.80 -21.75
C GLY A 22 5.35 -18.84 -23.27
N ASP A 23 5.22 -17.69 -23.95
CA ASP A 23 5.28 -17.59 -25.42
C ASP A 23 5.99 -16.30 -25.91
N ASP A 24 6.29 -16.25 -27.20
CA ASP A 24 7.12 -15.19 -27.80
C ASP A 24 6.42 -13.81 -27.87
N ARG A 25 5.12 -13.72 -27.63
CA ARG A 25 4.35 -12.46 -27.58
C ARG A 25 4.84 -11.51 -26.50
N VAL A 26 5.55 -12.01 -25.49
CA VAL A 26 6.14 -11.19 -24.43
C VAL A 26 7.36 -10.38 -24.92
N ILE A 27 8.08 -10.87 -25.96
CA ILE A 27 9.36 -10.30 -26.39
C ILE A 27 9.24 -8.82 -26.80
N PRO A 28 8.29 -8.38 -27.64
CA PRO A 28 8.20 -6.98 -28.06
C PRO A 28 8.01 -6.02 -26.88
N GLY A 29 7.11 -6.33 -25.94
CA GLY A 29 6.87 -5.48 -24.76
C GLY A 29 8.07 -5.42 -23.80
N LEU A 30 8.74 -6.55 -23.58
CA LEU A 30 9.98 -6.57 -22.78
C LEU A 30 11.11 -5.81 -23.48
N THR A 31 11.20 -5.86 -24.83
CA THR A 31 12.18 -5.09 -25.61
C THR A 31 11.94 -3.58 -25.49
N GLU A 32 10.68 -3.15 -25.57
CA GLU A 32 10.31 -1.75 -25.36
C GLU A 32 10.69 -1.29 -23.94
N LEU A 33 10.39 -2.09 -22.93
CA LEU A 33 10.79 -1.84 -21.55
C LEU A 33 12.32 -1.73 -21.41
N ALA A 34 13.06 -2.69 -21.98
CA ALA A 34 14.53 -2.69 -21.92
C ALA A 34 15.10 -1.42 -22.56
N ASN A 35 14.67 -1.08 -23.77
CA ASN A 35 15.10 0.13 -24.46
C ASN A 35 14.78 1.41 -23.69
N GLY A 36 13.59 1.49 -23.10
CA GLY A 36 13.17 2.62 -22.27
C GLY A 36 14.10 2.80 -21.05
N VAL A 37 14.36 1.73 -20.30
CA VAL A 37 15.24 1.77 -19.12
C VAL A 37 16.69 2.08 -19.50
N HIS A 38 17.21 1.45 -20.56
CA HIS A 38 18.58 1.67 -21.04
C HIS A 38 18.80 3.10 -21.54
N SER A 39 17.78 3.76 -22.10
CA SER A 39 17.88 5.16 -22.55
C SER A 39 18.20 6.13 -21.40
N HIS A 40 17.96 5.71 -20.14
CA HIS A 40 18.30 6.44 -18.94
C HIS A 40 19.56 5.90 -18.22
N GLY A 41 20.34 5.02 -18.87
CA GLY A 41 21.57 4.47 -18.32
C GLY A 41 21.40 3.46 -17.19
N ALA A 42 20.18 2.93 -16.99
CA ALA A 42 19.89 1.94 -15.96
C ALA A 42 19.79 0.52 -16.55
N ALA A 43 20.21 -0.48 -15.77
CA ALA A 43 20.02 -1.88 -16.14
C ALA A 43 18.63 -2.38 -15.73
N VAL A 44 18.09 -3.38 -16.47
CA VAL A 44 16.80 -3.99 -16.19
C VAL A 44 16.87 -5.52 -16.25
N MET A 45 16.35 -6.18 -15.23
CA MET A 45 16.23 -7.63 -15.14
C MET A 45 14.75 -8.03 -15.03
N CYS A 46 14.42 -9.25 -15.45
CA CYS A 46 13.09 -9.82 -15.31
C CYS A 46 13.07 -10.82 -14.15
N GLN A 47 12.06 -10.73 -13.28
CA GLN A 47 11.83 -11.74 -12.26
C GLN A 47 10.85 -12.79 -12.78
N ILE A 48 11.28 -14.04 -12.89
CA ILE A 48 10.50 -15.16 -13.44
C ILE A 48 10.09 -16.15 -12.35
N THR A 49 8.91 -16.75 -12.51
CA THR A 49 8.33 -17.63 -11.49
C THR A 49 7.36 -18.67 -12.02
N HIS A 50 7.16 -19.71 -11.21
CA HIS A 50 5.97 -20.54 -11.16
C HIS A 50 5.42 -20.51 -9.74
N MET A 51 4.17 -20.09 -9.57
CA MET A 51 3.53 -19.89 -8.26
C MET A 51 3.34 -21.20 -7.48
N GLY A 52 3.28 -22.34 -8.19
CA GLY A 52 3.02 -23.63 -7.57
C GLY A 52 1.63 -23.70 -6.93
N ARG A 53 1.55 -24.14 -5.66
CA ARG A 53 0.27 -24.21 -4.94
C ARG A 53 -0.37 -22.85 -4.63
N ARG A 54 0.38 -21.74 -4.78
CA ARG A 54 -0.15 -20.37 -4.63
C ARG A 54 -0.84 -19.83 -5.87
N THR A 55 -0.92 -20.61 -6.92
CA THR A 55 -1.68 -20.30 -8.12
C THR A 55 -3.18 -20.26 -7.79
N ILE A 56 -3.92 -19.33 -8.39
CA ILE A 56 -5.38 -19.40 -8.46
C ILE A 56 -5.76 -20.44 -9.52
N TRP A 57 -6.73 -21.27 -9.22
CA TRP A 57 -7.15 -22.38 -10.11
C TRP A 57 -8.40 -22.07 -10.93
N ASP A 58 -9.08 -20.99 -10.58
CA ASP A 58 -10.37 -20.54 -11.14
C ASP A 58 -10.23 -19.34 -12.08
N ASP A 59 -9.04 -19.19 -12.68
CA ASP A 59 -8.74 -18.20 -13.71
C ASP A 59 -7.96 -18.84 -14.87
N GLY A 60 -7.87 -18.13 -16.00
CA GLY A 60 -7.20 -18.57 -17.21
C GLY A 60 -7.80 -19.86 -17.76
N ASP A 61 -6.97 -20.88 -17.96
CA ASP A 61 -7.38 -22.18 -18.54
C ASP A 61 -7.92 -23.17 -17.50
N TRP A 62 -8.18 -22.75 -16.26
CA TRP A 62 -8.71 -23.58 -15.16
C TRP A 62 -7.85 -24.83 -14.87
N LEU A 63 -6.54 -24.68 -15.00
CA LEU A 63 -5.62 -25.78 -14.74
C LEU A 63 -5.46 -26.02 -13.23
N PRO A 64 -5.27 -27.27 -12.79
CA PRO A 64 -5.04 -27.56 -11.38
C PRO A 64 -3.71 -26.96 -10.92
N THR A 65 -3.69 -26.41 -9.71
CA THR A 65 -2.44 -26.00 -9.07
C THR A 65 -1.55 -27.21 -8.83
N ILE A 66 -0.23 -27.03 -8.91
CA ILE A 66 0.75 -28.11 -8.72
C ILE A 66 1.70 -27.79 -7.56
N SER A 67 2.21 -28.83 -6.90
CA SER A 67 3.13 -28.71 -5.76
C SER A 67 3.92 -30.00 -5.58
N PRO A 68 5.06 -30.00 -4.85
CA PRO A 68 5.74 -31.24 -4.51
C PRO A 68 4.86 -32.23 -3.75
N SER A 69 3.91 -31.76 -2.93
CA SER A 69 3.01 -32.62 -2.13
C SER A 69 1.62 -32.03 -1.98
N ARG A 70 0.64 -32.82 -1.53
CA ARG A 70 -0.76 -32.38 -1.30
C ARG A 70 -0.91 -31.58 -0.02
N VAL A 71 -0.12 -30.53 0.14
CA VAL A 71 -0.25 -29.63 1.28
C VAL A 71 -1.08 -28.43 0.84
N ARG A 72 -2.25 -28.24 1.47
CA ARG A 72 -3.17 -27.14 1.17
C ARG A 72 -2.45 -25.79 1.32
N GLU A 73 -2.68 -24.88 0.40
CA GLU A 73 -2.23 -23.48 0.51
C GLU A 73 -3.33 -22.66 1.23
N PRO A 74 -3.02 -22.03 2.38
CA PRO A 74 -4.07 -21.41 3.20
C PRO A 74 -4.63 -20.11 2.63
N MET A 75 -3.80 -19.27 1.99
CA MET A 75 -4.18 -17.93 1.55
C MET A 75 -5.13 -17.97 0.34
N HIS A 76 -4.78 -18.71 -0.71
CA HIS A 76 -5.60 -18.88 -1.92
C HIS A 76 -6.52 -20.11 -1.82
N ARG A 77 -6.42 -20.88 -0.71
CA ARG A 77 -7.23 -22.06 -0.40
C ARG A 77 -7.15 -23.19 -1.44
N SER A 78 -6.02 -23.27 -2.16
CA SER A 78 -5.81 -24.28 -3.20
C SER A 78 -5.45 -25.65 -2.61
N PHE A 79 -5.88 -26.72 -3.32
CA PHE A 79 -5.52 -28.12 -3.06
C PHE A 79 -4.71 -28.64 -4.25
N PRO A 80 -3.37 -28.63 -4.19
CA PRO A 80 -2.55 -28.90 -5.36
C PRO A 80 -2.54 -30.38 -5.75
N LYS A 81 -2.39 -30.64 -7.06
CA LYS A 81 -1.94 -31.91 -7.59
C LYS A 81 -0.48 -32.13 -7.19
N VAL A 82 -0.11 -33.34 -6.77
CA VAL A 82 1.31 -33.74 -6.61
C VAL A 82 1.97 -33.78 -7.97
N MET A 83 3.10 -33.10 -8.13
CA MET A 83 3.85 -33.12 -9.38
C MET A 83 4.40 -34.51 -9.69
N GLU A 84 4.15 -34.96 -10.89
CA GLU A 84 4.74 -36.16 -11.49
C GLU A 84 6.02 -35.79 -12.24
N ASP A 85 6.82 -36.77 -12.64
CA ASP A 85 8.05 -36.53 -13.43
C ASP A 85 7.81 -35.77 -14.74
N SER A 86 6.61 -35.93 -15.34
CA SER A 86 6.19 -35.19 -16.52
C SER A 86 5.98 -33.69 -16.23
N ASP A 87 5.34 -33.37 -15.08
CA ASP A 87 5.12 -31.98 -14.64
C ASP A 87 6.48 -31.31 -14.35
N ILE A 88 7.36 -32.01 -13.63
CA ILE A 88 8.71 -31.51 -13.30
C ILE A 88 9.48 -31.17 -14.58
N ARG A 89 9.58 -32.11 -15.52
CA ARG A 89 10.27 -31.86 -16.80
C ARG A 89 9.65 -30.73 -17.61
N ARG A 90 8.32 -30.62 -17.60
CA ARG A 90 7.61 -29.53 -18.30
C ARG A 90 7.95 -28.18 -17.69
N VAL A 91 7.85 -28.05 -16.37
CA VAL A 91 8.11 -26.79 -15.67
C VAL A 91 9.57 -26.37 -15.78
N VAL A 92 10.52 -27.31 -15.64
CA VAL A 92 11.95 -27.05 -15.85
C VAL A 92 12.20 -26.47 -17.25
N ARG A 93 11.62 -27.07 -18.31
CA ARG A 93 11.72 -26.51 -19.68
C ARG A 93 11.10 -25.11 -19.76
N SER A 94 9.92 -24.88 -19.14
CA SER A 94 9.27 -23.58 -19.16
C SER A 94 10.14 -22.47 -18.56
N PHE A 95 10.90 -22.74 -17.50
CA PHE A 95 11.88 -21.79 -16.96
C PHE A 95 13.00 -21.49 -17.96
N GLY A 96 13.58 -22.51 -18.61
CA GLY A 96 14.59 -22.33 -19.65
C GLY A 96 14.08 -21.52 -20.85
N ASP A 97 12.89 -21.86 -21.35
CA ASP A 97 12.26 -21.18 -22.50
C ASP A 97 11.95 -19.71 -22.16
N ALA A 98 11.41 -19.43 -20.96
CA ALA A 98 11.16 -18.07 -20.49
C ALA A 98 12.46 -17.26 -20.35
N ALA A 99 13.52 -17.87 -19.81
CA ALA A 99 14.84 -17.25 -19.72
C ALA A 99 15.40 -16.88 -21.10
N GLY A 100 15.25 -17.76 -22.08
CA GLY A 100 15.63 -17.48 -23.46
C GLY A 100 14.91 -16.27 -24.06
N ARG A 101 13.59 -16.13 -23.80
CA ARG A 101 12.79 -14.98 -24.23
C ARG A 101 13.20 -13.68 -23.55
N VAL A 102 13.47 -13.72 -22.25
CA VAL A 102 13.97 -12.55 -21.50
C VAL A 102 15.29 -12.06 -22.09
N LYS A 103 16.22 -12.96 -22.39
CA LYS A 103 17.48 -12.61 -23.05
C LYS A 103 17.26 -12.08 -24.47
N ALA A 104 16.38 -12.71 -25.27
CA ALA A 104 16.06 -12.27 -26.63
C ALA A 104 15.43 -10.88 -26.66
N ALA A 105 14.73 -10.47 -25.61
CA ALA A 105 14.17 -9.14 -25.45
C ALA A 105 15.21 -8.06 -25.09
N GLY A 106 16.47 -8.42 -24.85
CA GLY A 106 17.54 -7.46 -24.57
C GLY A 106 17.64 -7.00 -23.12
N LEU A 107 17.06 -7.72 -22.16
CA LEU A 107 17.26 -7.46 -20.75
C LEU A 107 18.69 -7.87 -20.30
N ASP A 108 19.16 -7.30 -19.19
CA ASP A 108 20.53 -7.51 -18.67
C ASP A 108 20.65 -8.75 -17.79
N GLY A 109 19.54 -9.30 -17.34
CA GLY A 109 19.54 -10.48 -16.47
C GLY A 109 18.14 -10.94 -16.10
N LEU A 110 18.10 -11.94 -15.24
CA LEU A 110 16.88 -12.44 -14.64
C LEU A 110 17.08 -12.88 -13.19
N GLU A 111 15.96 -12.93 -12.45
CA GLU A 111 15.89 -13.44 -11.09
C GLU A 111 14.81 -14.52 -11.01
N VAL A 112 15.13 -15.69 -10.47
CA VAL A 112 14.17 -16.75 -10.18
C VAL A 112 13.59 -16.55 -8.78
N ILE A 113 12.27 -16.51 -8.63
CA ILE A 113 11.66 -16.42 -7.31
C ILE A 113 11.62 -17.78 -6.63
N ALA A 114 12.18 -17.83 -5.44
CA ALA A 114 12.15 -18.95 -4.50
C ALA A 114 11.72 -18.46 -3.10
N THR A 115 10.55 -17.80 -3.03
CA THR A 115 9.93 -17.35 -1.77
C THR A 115 8.42 -17.59 -1.86
N GLY A 116 7.91 -18.62 -1.18
CA GLY A 116 6.51 -19.04 -1.21
C GLY A 116 6.05 -19.58 -2.57
N HIS A 117 6.92 -19.65 -3.58
CA HIS A 117 6.65 -20.12 -4.93
C HIS A 117 7.14 -21.55 -5.16
N LEU A 118 6.99 -22.10 -6.37
CA LEU A 118 7.20 -23.52 -6.59
C LEU A 118 8.64 -23.99 -6.24
N VAL A 119 9.65 -23.15 -6.45
CA VAL A 119 11.05 -23.53 -6.22
C VAL A 119 11.31 -23.79 -4.74
N ASP A 120 10.92 -22.87 -3.85
CA ASP A 120 11.12 -23.06 -2.41
C ASP A 120 10.09 -24.01 -1.79
N GLN A 121 8.92 -24.23 -2.44
CA GLN A 121 8.01 -25.30 -2.03
C GLN A 121 8.67 -26.69 -2.09
N PHE A 122 9.64 -26.89 -3.01
CA PHE A 122 10.46 -28.09 -2.99
C PHE A 122 11.51 -28.08 -1.87
N TRP A 123 12.02 -26.92 -1.48
CA TRP A 123 13.02 -26.80 -0.41
C TRP A 123 12.40 -27.02 0.98
N SER A 124 11.22 -26.46 1.22
CA SER A 124 10.58 -26.43 2.54
C SER A 124 10.10 -27.82 2.97
N PRO A 125 10.57 -28.35 4.11
CA PRO A 125 10.09 -29.62 4.64
C PRO A 125 8.64 -29.55 5.13
N ALA A 126 8.08 -28.37 5.40
CA ALA A 126 6.67 -28.19 5.72
C ALA A 126 5.74 -28.42 4.51
N VAL A 127 6.28 -28.29 3.30
CA VAL A 127 5.50 -28.40 2.04
C VAL A 127 5.89 -29.65 1.26
N ASN A 128 7.18 -29.98 1.21
CA ASN A 128 7.69 -31.13 0.48
C ASN A 128 7.77 -32.38 1.36
N LEU A 129 6.73 -33.20 1.30
CA LEU A 129 6.62 -34.46 2.03
C LEU A 129 6.97 -35.68 1.15
N ARG A 130 7.66 -35.46 0.03
CA ARG A 130 8.07 -36.54 -0.90
C ARG A 130 9.11 -37.46 -0.27
N THR A 131 9.07 -38.73 -0.68
CA THR A 131 10.02 -39.77 -0.27
C THR A 131 10.87 -40.28 -1.43
N ASP A 132 10.71 -39.72 -2.61
CA ASP A 132 11.50 -40.02 -3.81
C ASP A 132 12.73 -39.10 -3.92
N ARG A 133 13.38 -39.12 -5.09
CA ARG A 133 14.58 -38.32 -5.38
C ARG A 133 14.44 -36.82 -5.27
N TYR A 134 13.21 -36.29 -5.09
CA TYR A 134 12.92 -34.86 -4.92
C TYR A 134 12.53 -34.48 -3.49
N GLY A 135 12.61 -35.40 -2.52
CA GLY A 135 12.22 -35.17 -1.14
C GLY A 135 13.13 -35.81 -0.10
N GLY A 136 12.87 -35.55 1.18
CA GLY A 136 13.67 -36.03 2.30
C GLY A 136 14.93 -35.18 2.54
N SER A 137 16.11 -35.60 2.11
CA SER A 137 17.35 -34.84 2.33
C SER A 137 17.39 -33.50 1.62
N ILE A 138 18.21 -32.57 2.11
CA ILE A 138 18.36 -31.24 1.48
C ILE A 138 18.82 -31.37 0.02
N ASP A 139 19.71 -32.34 -0.29
CA ASP A 139 20.15 -32.59 -1.67
C ASP A 139 18.97 -32.95 -2.59
N ASN A 140 18.07 -33.79 -2.11
CA ASN A 140 16.90 -34.19 -2.87
C ASN A 140 15.90 -33.04 -3.01
N ARG A 141 15.67 -32.28 -1.93
CA ARG A 141 14.77 -31.12 -1.97
C ARG A 141 15.28 -30.02 -2.90
N MET A 142 16.59 -29.85 -3.02
CA MET A 142 17.21 -28.89 -3.95
C MET A 142 17.24 -29.36 -5.40
N ARG A 143 17.03 -30.65 -5.69
CA ARG A 143 17.17 -31.21 -7.04
C ARG A 143 16.34 -30.48 -8.08
N PHE A 144 15.08 -30.19 -7.78
CA PHE A 144 14.20 -29.44 -8.70
C PHE A 144 14.78 -28.05 -9.04
N SER A 145 15.23 -27.30 -8.04
CA SER A 145 15.82 -25.99 -8.27
C SER A 145 17.13 -26.07 -9.06
N MET A 146 17.94 -27.11 -8.83
CA MET A 146 19.17 -27.33 -9.62
C MET A 146 18.83 -27.54 -11.10
N GLU A 147 17.86 -28.43 -11.40
CA GLU A 147 17.40 -28.66 -12.77
C GLU A 147 16.85 -27.39 -13.42
N VAL A 148 16.15 -26.51 -12.65
CA VAL A 148 15.66 -25.20 -13.13
C VAL A 148 16.84 -24.27 -13.46
N PHE A 149 17.81 -24.10 -12.56
CA PHE A 149 18.95 -23.21 -12.82
C PHE A 149 19.87 -23.73 -13.93
N GLU A 150 20.03 -25.03 -14.07
CA GLU A 150 20.73 -25.65 -15.20
C GLU A 150 20.04 -25.34 -16.53
N ALA A 151 18.69 -25.46 -16.59
CA ALA A 151 17.92 -25.15 -17.79
C ALA A 151 17.98 -23.65 -18.12
N VAL A 152 17.87 -22.78 -17.12
CA VAL A 152 18.01 -21.33 -17.28
C VAL A 152 19.41 -20.98 -17.82
N ARG A 153 20.47 -21.47 -17.19
CA ARG A 153 21.86 -21.19 -17.60
C ARG A 153 22.17 -21.72 -19.00
N ALA A 154 21.65 -22.91 -19.33
CA ALA A 154 21.77 -23.46 -20.68
C ALA A 154 21.11 -22.58 -21.76
N ALA A 155 19.99 -21.93 -21.45
CA ALA A 155 19.27 -21.04 -22.36
C ALA A 155 19.96 -19.68 -22.51
N VAL A 156 20.53 -19.12 -21.42
CA VAL A 156 21.07 -17.75 -21.45
C VAL A 156 22.61 -17.71 -21.56
N GLY A 157 23.32 -18.78 -21.25
CA GLY A 157 24.79 -18.85 -21.25
C GLY A 157 25.44 -18.10 -20.10
N ASP A 158 26.79 -18.15 -20.01
CA ASP A 158 27.56 -17.66 -18.84
C ASP A 158 27.64 -16.12 -18.75
N GLY A 159 27.47 -15.42 -19.85
CA GLY A 159 27.57 -13.95 -19.89
C GLY A 159 26.27 -13.20 -19.54
N PHE A 160 25.23 -13.89 -19.08
CA PHE A 160 23.95 -13.30 -18.73
C PHE A 160 23.71 -13.39 -17.21
N THR A 161 23.34 -12.31 -16.56
CA THR A 161 23.14 -12.26 -15.10
C THR A 161 21.93 -13.09 -14.67
N VAL A 162 22.13 -14.05 -13.75
CA VAL A 162 21.08 -14.91 -13.21
C VAL A 162 21.14 -14.87 -11.68
N GLY A 163 20.04 -14.54 -11.04
CA GLY A 163 19.94 -14.53 -9.58
C GLY A 163 18.80 -15.36 -9.04
N VAL A 164 18.77 -15.48 -7.72
CA VAL A 164 17.67 -16.09 -6.97
C VAL A 164 17.15 -15.14 -5.91
N ARG A 165 15.83 -14.96 -5.85
CA ARG A 165 15.17 -14.33 -4.70
C ARG A 165 14.66 -15.42 -3.77
N MET A 166 15.16 -15.43 -2.53
CA MET A 166 14.83 -16.48 -1.56
C MET A 166 14.50 -15.90 -0.19
N THR A 167 13.79 -16.68 0.63
CA THR A 167 13.67 -16.37 2.04
C THR A 167 14.95 -16.74 2.77
N GLY A 168 15.34 -15.93 3.75
CA GLY A 168 16.46 -16.24 4.62
C GLY A 168 16.06 -16.93 5.93
N ASP A 169 14.77 -16.90 6.26
CA ASP A 169 14.08 -17.67 7.28
C ASP A 169 12.60 -17.72 6.91
N GLU A 170 12.01 -18.92 6.87
CA GLU A 170 10.59 -19.07 6.48
C GLU A 170 9.63 -18.64 7.60
N ASP A 171 10.12 -18.55 8.84
CA ASP A 171 9.31 -18.28 10.03
C ASP A 171 8.03 -19.14 10.06
N LEU A 172 8.20 -20.42 9.82
CA LEU A 172 7.13 -21.40 9.73
C LEU A 172 7.50 -22.65 10.51
N LYS A 173 6.64 -23.08 11.43
CA LYS A 173 6.86 -24.30 12.20
C LYS A 173 7.06 -25.51 11.28
N GLY A 174 8.24 -26.10 11.34
CA GLY A 174 8.62 -27.24 10.49
C GLY A 174 9.00 -26.87 9.07
N GLY A 175 9.13 -25.56 8.78
CA GLY A 175 9.63 -25.04 7.52
C GLY A 175 11.15 -24.90 7.49
N LEU A 176 11.64 -24.04 6.57
CA LEU A 176 13.06 -23.71 6.45
C LEU A 176 13.51 -22.78 7.57
N THR A 177 14.54 -23.20 8.29
CA THR A 177 15.23 -22.34 9.27
C THR A 177 16.26 -21.44 8.59
N ALA A 178 16.74 -20.41 9.28
CA ALA A 178 17.83 -19.55 8.81
C ALA A 178 19.08 -20.37 8.43
N SER A 179 19.39 -21.45 9.18
CA SER A 179 20.49 -22.37 8.86
C SER A 179 20.26 -23.15 7.56
N ASP A 180 19.02 -23.65 7.33
CA ASP A 180 18.68 -24.31 6.07
C ASP A 180 18.80 -23.35 4.89
N CYS A 181 18.31 -22.13 5.03
CA CYS A 181 18.37 -21.10 3.99
C CYS A 181 19.81 -20.72 3.65
N SER A 182 20.67 -20.52 4.65
CA SER A 182 22.11 -20.26 4.44
C SER A 182 22.80 -21.41 3.73
N GLU A 183 22.50 -22.66 4.09
CA GLU A 183 23.07 -23.84 3.44
C GLU A 183 22.59 -23.98 1.99
N ILE A 184 21.31 -23.70 1.71
CA ILE A 184 20.77 -23.69 0.34
C ILE A 184 21.47 -22.61 -0.49
N ALA A 185 21.58 -21.38 0.03
CA ALA A 185 22.26 -20.28 -0.65
C ALA A 185 23.72 -20.62 -0.98
N ARG A 186 24.45 -21.16 0.00
CA ARG A 186 25.85 -21.61 -0.16
C ARG A 186 25.98 -22.68 -1.24
N ARG A 187 25.11 -23.69 -1.26
CA ARG A 187 25.13 -24.76 -2.26
C ARG A 187 24.84 -24.23 -3.66
N LEU A 188 23.84 -23.34 -3.82
CA LEU A 188 23.55 -22.69 -5.10
C LEU A 188 24.76 -21.87 -5.59
N ALA A 189 25.38 -21.07 -4.72
CA ALA A 189 26.55 -20.28 -5.06
C ALA A 189 27.70 -21.13 -5.58
N LEU A 190 27.99 -22.29 -4.94
CA LEU A 190 29.08 -23.21 -5.34
C LEU A 190 28.87 -23.84 -6.72
N THR A 191 27.66 -23.81 -7.28
CA THR A 191 27.42 -24.39 -8.61
C THR A 191 27.90 -23.51 -9.76
N GLY A 192 28.05 -22.19 -9.52
CA GLY A 192 28.29 -21.21 -10.57
C GLY A 192 27.09 -20.97 -11.49
N LEU A 193 25.90 -21.48 -11.15
CA LEU A 193 24.67 -21.29 -11.93
C LEU A 193 23.99 -19.94 -11.67
N ILE A 194 24.29 -19.31 -10.53
CA ILE A 194 23.74 -18.00 -10.12
C ILE A 194 24.88 -17.00 -9.89
N ASP A 195 24.57 -15.72 -10.08
CA ASP A 195 25.50 -14.60 -9.96
C ASP A 195 25.22 -13.72 -8.73
N PHE A 196 24.00 -13.78 -8.16
CA PHE A 196 23.63 -13.05 -6.94
C PHE A 196 22.48 -13.75 -6.19
N VAL A 197 22.31 -13.38 -4.93
CA VAL A 197 21.21 -13.81 -4.06
C VAL A 197 20.46 -12.59 -3.55
N ASN A 198 19.14 -12.55 -3.72
CA ASN A 198 18.25 -11.51 -3.20
C ASN A 198 17.46 -12.08 -2.02
N VAL A 199 17.72 -11.60 -0.80
CA VAL A 199 17.19 -12.18 0.44
C VAL A 199 16.04 -11.34 0.99
N ILE A 200 14.95 -12.02 1.39
CA ILE A 200 13.89 -11.45 2.22
C ILE A 200 13.65 -12.36 3.43
N GLY A 201 12.93 -11.87 4.44
CA GLY A 201 12.49 -12.70 5.58
C GLY A 201 11.04 -13.15 5.42
N GLY A 202 10.62 -14.11 6.26
CA GLY A 202 9.24 -14.57 6.37
C GLY A 202 8.78 -15.47 5.22
N ASN A 203 7.47 -15.64 5.15
CA ASN A 203 6.83 -16.48 4.15
C ASN A 203 5.63 -15.75 3.48
N LEU A 204 5.14 -16.31 2.37
CA LEU A 204 3.99 -15.78 1.65
C LEU A 204 2.77 -16.72 1.74
N ILE A 205 2.71 -17.58 2.75
CA ILE A 205 1.73 -18.67 2.85
C ILE A 205 0.49 -18.25 3.62
N THR A 206 0.65 -17.33 4.58
CA THR A 206 -0.43 -16.80 5.43
C THR A 206 -0.43 -15.29 5.44
N HIS A 207 -1.52 -14.65 5.86
CA HIS A 207 -1.54 -13.20 6.01
C HIS A 207 -0.49 -12.66 7.00
N PRO A 208 -0.28 -13.25 8.20
CA PRO A 208 0.84 -12.87 9.06
C PRO A 208 2.21 -13.03 8.39
N GLY A 209 2.43 -14.16 7.69
CA GLY A 209 3.66 -14.38 6.94
C GLY A 209 3.86 -13.36 5.81
N LEU A 210 2.80 -12.98 5.10
CA LEU A 210 2.83 -11.92 4.10
C LEU A 210 3.20 -10.56 4.72
N ALA A 211 2.62 -10.23 5.88
CA ALA A 211 2.95 -9.02 6.64
C ALA A 211 4.43 -9.01 7.06
N GLY A 212 4.99 -10.15 7.45
CA GLY A 212 6.42 -10.32 7.71
C GLY A 212 7.27 -10.13 6.45
N ALA A 213 6.88 -10.72 5.32
CA ALA A 213 7.64 -10.64 4.06
C ALA A 213 7.55 -9.27 3.37
N ILE A 214 6.42 -8.57 3.52
CA ILE A 214 6.18 -7.22 2.97
C ILE A 214 5.79 -6.29 4.13
N PRO A 215 6.76 -5.88 4.97
CA PRO A 215 6.47 -5.16 6.19
C PRO A 215 5.69 -3.86 5.96
N PRO A 216 4.49 -3.68 6.57
CA PRO A 216 3.68 -2.47 6.44
C PRO A 216 4.13 -1.34 7.38
N ILE A 217 3.35 -0.26 7.43
CA ILE A 217 3.46 0.80 8.44
C ILE A 217 3.40 0.20 9.87
N GLY A 218 4.14 0.77 10.82
CA GLY A 218 4.24 0.27 12.19
C GLY A 218 5.29 -0.83 12.40
N THR A 219 5.83 -1.41 11.33
CA THR A 219 6.98 -2.33 11.42
C THR A 219 8.28 -1.53 11.46
N PRO A 220 9.33 -1.94 12.20
CA PRO A 220 10.63 -1.28 12.19
C PRO A 220 11.25 -1.21 10.77
N LEU A 221 12.03 -0.16 10.50
CA LEU A 221 12.74 -0.04 9.22
C LEU A 221 13.82 -1.12 9.12
N ALA A 222 13.95 -1.72 7.94
CA ALA A 222 14.97 -2.72 7.63
C ALA A 222 15.03 -3.90 8.62
N GLU A 223 13.92 -4.25 9.26
CA GLU A 223 13.82 -5.28 10.31
C GLU A 223 14.41 -6.63 9.90
N GLN A 224 14.28 -6.99 8.62
CA GLN A 224 14.79 -8.26 8.07
C GLN A 224 16.27 -8.22 7.68
N LEU A 225 16.94 -7.09 7.83
CA LEU A 225 18.34 -6.93 7.44
C LEU A 225 19.29 -7.94 8.10
N PRO A 226 19.14 -8.31 9.38
CA PRO A 226 20.00 -9.33 10.01
C PRO A 226 19.97 -10.68 9.31
N VAL A 227 18.81 -11.06 8.73
CA VAL A 227 18.68 -12.32 8.01
C VAL A 227 19.46 -12.30 6.69
N ALA A 228 19.44 -11.17 5.98
CA ALA A 228 20.23 -10.98 4.75
C ALA A 228 21.73 -10.90 5.05
N ALA A 229 22.13 -10.22 6.12
CA ALA A 229 23.50 -10.14 6.60
C ALA A 229 24.09 -11.52 6.91
N ALA A 230 23.34 -12.37 7.63
CA ALA A 230 23.77 -13.73 7.97
C ALA A 230 24.01 -14.60 6.73
N ILE A 231 23.20 -14.45 5.68
CA ILE A 231 23.46 -15.14 4.40
C ILE A 231 24.70 -14.58 3.72
N LYS A 232 24.87 -13.25 3.69
CA LYS A 232 26.05 -12.61 3.09
C LYS A 232 27.36 -13.08 3.70
N GLU A 233 27.43 -13.29 5.00
CA GLU A 233 28.62 -13.79 5.69
C GLU A 233 29.07 -15.18 5.18
N THR A 234 28.19 -15.94 4.55
CA THR A 234 28.44 -17.29 4.04
C THR A 234 28.75 -17.37 2.55
N LEU A 235 28.67 -16.22 1.83
CA LEU A 235 28.73 -16.18 0.37
C LEU A 235 29.81 -15.22 -0.15
N ASP A 236 30.46 -15.63 -1.24
CA ASP A 236 31.31 -14.75 -2.05
C ASP A 236 30.52 -14.01 -3.17
N LEU A 237 29.23 -14.35 -3.36
CA LEU A 237 28.36 -13.69 -4.33
C LEU A 237 27.73 -12.41 -3.75
N PRO A 238 27.38 -11.42 -4.61
CA PRO A 238 26.60 -10.27 -4.19
C PRO A 238 25.27 -10.68 -3.55
N VAL A 239 24.95 -10.06 -2.42
CA VAL A 239 23.68 -10.24 -1.71
C VAL A 239 22.87 -8.95 -1.76
N PHE A 240 21.63 -9.07 -2.25
CA PHE A 240 20.66 -8.01 -2.31
C PHE A 240 19.62 -8.17 -1.21
N HIS A 241 19.04 -7.07 -0.76
CA HIS A 241 17.96 -7.10 0.22
C HIS A 241 16.89 -6.04 -0.08
N ALA A 242 15.63 -6.40 0.11
CA ALA A 242 14.48 -5.50 0.01
C ALA A 242 13.52 -5.80 1.16
N GLY A 243 13.41 -4.91 2.13
CA GLY A 243 12.51 -5.06 3.28
C GLY A 243 12.37 -3.74 4.03
N ARG A 244 11.32 -2.95 3.72
CA ARG A 244 11.02 -1.67 4.36
C ARG A 244 12.24 -0.74 4.49
N ILE A 245 12.92 -0.46 3.37
CA ILE A 245 13.93 0.58 3.24
C ILE A 245 13.29 1.73 2.44
N PRO A 246 12.65 2.71 3.11
CA PRO A 246 11.89 3.76 2.43
C PRO A 246 12.72 5.00 2.12
N ASP A 247 13.89 5.17 2.72
CA ASP A 247 14.69 6.39 2.68
C ASP A 247 16.15 6.14 2.31
N VAL A 248 16.80 7.19 1.81
CA VAL A 248 18.18 7.16 1.30
C VAL A 248 19.19 7.00 2.44
N ALA A 249 18.91 7.53 3.63
CA ALA A 249 19.85 7.46 4.75
C ALA A 249 20.02 6.01 5.21
N THR A 250 18.91 5.27 5.37
CA THR A 250 18.92 3.83 5.68
C THR A 250 19.63 3.04 4.57
N ALA A 251 19.30 3.31 3.30
CA ALA A 251 19.94 2.63 2.17
C ALA A 251 21.45 2.86 2.14
N ARG A 252 21.90 4.10 2.34
CA ARG A 252 23.32 4.49 2.37
C ARG A 252 24.06 3.81 3.53
N HIS A 253 23.47 3.79 4.71
CA HIS A 253 24.05 3.13 5.89
C HIS A 253 24.27 1.64 5.62
N VAL A 254 23.25 0.93 5.15
CA VAL A 254 23.30 -0.51 4.89
C VAL A 254 24.41 -0.89 3.89
N ILE A 255 24.60 -0.08 2.85
CA ILE A 255 25.65 -0.32 1.85
C ILE A 255 27.04 0.07 2.39
N ALA A 256 27.16 1.23 3.06
CA ALA A 256 28.44 1.74 3.60
C ALA A 256 29.05 0.79 4.64
N GLU A 257 28.21 0.18 5.50
CA GLU A 257 28.63 -0.83 6.47
C GLU A 257 28.87 -2.21 5.86
N GLY A 258 28.63 -2.37 4.55
CA GLY A 258 28.83 -3.63 3.84
C GLY A 258 27.87 -4.75 4.29
N ILE A 259 26.71 -4.40 4.86
CA ILE A 259 25.74 -5.38 5.38
C ILE A 259 25.13 -6.18 4.23
N VAL A 260 24.83 -5.52 3.11
CA VAL A 260 24.51 -6.15 1.82
C VAL A 260 25.14 -5.34 0.68
N ASP A 261 25.12 -5.87 -0.55
CA ASP A 261 25.75 -5.22 -1.71
C ASP A 261 24.79 -4.33 -2.49
N MET A 262 23.48 -4.58 -2.41
CA MET A 262 22.45 -3.74 -3.03
C MET A 262 21.16 -3.77 -2.22
N VAL A 263 20.44 -2.64 -2.19
CA VAL A 263 19.13 -2.52 -1.55
C VAL A 263 18.02 -2.33 -2.57
N GLY A 264 16.87 -2.97 -2.31
CA GLY A 264 15.65 -2.81 -3.07
C GLY A 264 14.71 -1.81 -2.39
N MET A 265 14.40 -0.69 -3.07
CA MET A 265 13.56 0.40 -2.56
C MET A 265 12.25 0.54 -3.35
N THR A 266 11.59 -0.58 -3.69
CA THR A 266 10.45 -0.61 -4.62
C THR A 266 9.33 0.36 -4.23
N ARG A 267 8.81 0.27 -2.99
CA ARG A 267 7.72 1.15 -2.54
C ARG A 267 8.17 2.61 -2.40
N ALA A 268 9.45 2.87 -2.13
CA ALA A 268 9.98 4.23 -2.14
C ALA A 268 9.94 4.82 -3.55
N HIS A 269 10.35 4.08 -4.60
CA HIS A 269 10.23 4.52 -5.99
C HIS A 269 8.79 4.65 -6.49
N ILE A 270 7.84 3.86 -5.95
CA ILE A 270 6.41 4.06 -6.18
C ILE A 270 5.93 5.39 -5.60
N ALA A 271 6.42 5.75 -4.41
CA ALA A 271 6.09 7.04 -3.79
C ALA A 271 6.79 8.20 -4.50
N ASP A 272 8.07 8.04 -4.86
CA ASP A 272 8.88 9.05 -5.56
C ASP A 272 9.80 8.41 -6.61
N PRO A 273 9.45 8.40 -7.89
CA PRO A 273 10.29 7.80 -8.94
C PRO A 273 11.60 8.60 -9.19
N HIS A 274 11.70 9.83 -8.69
CA HIS A 274 12.84 10.72 -8.90
C HIS A 274 13.87 10.67 -7.76
N ILE A 275 13.84 9.66 -6.88
CA ILE A 275 14.78 9.55 -5.73
C ILE A 275 16.23 9.73 -6.17
N VAL A 276 16.68 8.95 -7.17
CA VAL A 276 18.09 9.01 -7.64
C VAL A 276 18.44 10.40 -8.14
N ALA A 277 17.62 10.98 -9.00
CA ALA A 277 17.84 12.32 -9.53
C ALA A 277 17.87 13.41 -8.44
N LYS A 278 17.03 13.27 -7.40
CA LYS A 278 17.04 14.17 -6.24
C LYS A 278 18.31 14.02 -5.42
N VAL A 279 18.77 12.79 -5.19
CA VAL A 279 20.06 12.52 -4.51
C VAL A 279 21.23 13.16 -5.27
N GLU A 280 21.28 13.00 -6.60
CA GLU A 280 22.33 13.57 -7.45
C GLU A 280 22.36 15.12 -7.41
N ARG A 281 21.21 15.76 -7.21
CA ARG A 281 21.10 17.22 -7.08
C ARG A 281 21.26 17.73 -5.64
N GLY A 282 21.39 16.83 -4.65
CA GLY A 282 21.45 17.22 -3.23
C GLY A 282 20.09 17.66 -2.65
N GLU A 283 18.98 17.21 -3.25
CA GLU A 283 17.59 17.54 -2.87
C GLU A 283 16.94 16.38 -2.10
N GLU A 284 17.69 15.69 -1.25
CA GLU A 284 17.22 14.49 -0.53
C GLU A 284 16.03 14.80 0.39
N ASP A 285 15.98 15.99 0.94
CA ASP A 285 14.90 16.49 1.79
C ASP A 285 13.56 16.67 1.04
N ARG A 286 13.60 16.75 -0.29
CA ARG A 286 12.42 16.84 -1.16
C ARG A 286 11.89 15.46 -1.61
N ILE A 287 12.52 14.37 -1.20
CA ILE A 287 12.05 13.02 -1.51
C ILE A 287 10.73 12.76 -0.79
N ARG A 288 9.70 12.31 -1.54
CA ARG A 288 8.43 11.83 -1.00
C ARG A 288 8.62 10.43 -0.44
N THR A 289 8.92 10.35 0.85
CA THR A 289 9.22 9.06 1.51
C THR A 289 7.99 8.18 1.60
N CYS A 290 8.16 6.88 1.32
CA CYS A 290 7.09 5.89 1.47
C CYS A 290 6.71 5.69 2.94
N VAL A 291 5.48 5.98 3.31
CA VAL A 291 4.96 5.83 4.69
C VAL A 291 4.56 4.38 5.04
N GLY A 292 4.60 3.45 4.08
CA GLY A 292 4.31 2.04 4.34
C GLY A 292 2.83 1.69 4.48
N ALA A 293 1.91 2.57 4.08
CA ALA A 293 0.46 2.37 4.20
C ALA A 293 -0.11 1.17 3.43
N SER A 294 0.72 0.41 2.73
CA SER A 294 0.37 -0.81 1.95
C SER A 294 -0.73 -0.64 0.89
N TYR A 295 -1.19 0.57 0.62
CA TYR A 295 -2.24 0.87 -0.36
C TYR A 295 -1.98 0.24 -1.74
N CYS A 296 -0.72 0.28 -2.21
CA CYS A 296 -0.31 -0.35 -3.46
C CYS A 296 -0.42 -1.89 -3.42
N ILE A 297 -0.11 -2.50 -2.28
CA ILE A 297 -0.17 -3.97 -2.10
C ILE A 297 -1.61 -4.43 -2.00
N ASN A 298 -2.45 -3.73 -1.21
CA ASN A 298 -3.87 -4.06 -1.10
C ASN A 298 -4.55 -4.09 -2.47
N ARG A 299 -4.36 -3.05 -3.26
CA ARG A 299 -4.95 -2.97 -4.60
C ARG A 299 -4.53 -4.12 -5.52
N LEU A 300 -3.26 -4.53 -5.46
CA LEU A 300 -2.78 -5.69 -6.23
C LEU A 300 -3.51 -6.99 -5.82
N TYR A 301 -3.69 -7.23 -4.52
CA TYR A 301 -4.43 -8.40 -4.04
C TYR A 301 -5.93 -8.37 -4.34
N LEU A 302 -6.48 -7.18 -4.66
CA LEU A 302 -7.83 -7.00 -5.17
C LEU A 302 -7.92 -7.03 -6.71
N ALA A 303 -6.84 -7.45 -7.40
CA ALA A 303 -6.74 -7.45 -8.87
C ALA A 303 -6.95 -6.06 -9.51
N GLN A 304 -6.47 -5.01 -8.84
CA GLN A 304 -6.55 -3.62 -9.28
C GLN A 304 -5.16 -3.05 -9.57
N GLU A 305 -5.10 -1.88 -10.19
CA GLU A 305 -3.82 -1.21 -10.47
C GLU A 305 -3.09 -0.85 -9.18
N ALA A 306 -1.77 -1.02 -9.17
CA ALA A 306 -0.92 -0.56 -8.08
C ALA A 306 -0.88 0.96 -8.05
N LEU A 307 -1.52 1.56 -7.05
CA LEU A 307 -1.52 3.01 -6.80
C LEU A 307 -0.77 3.33 -5.51
N CYS A 308 -0.39 4.59 -5.33
CA CYS A 308 0.23 5.05 -4.09
C CYS A 308 -0.75 5.94 -3.31
N VAL A 309 -0.79 5.80 -1.99
CA VAL A 309 -1.67 6.61 -1.12
C VAL A 309 -1.41 8.12 -1.26
N GLN A 310 -0.17 8.51 -1.54
CA GLN A 310 0.26 9.91 -1.59
C GLN A 310 0.78 10.39 -2.96
N ASN A 311 1.04 9.48 -3.92
CA ASN A 311 1.47 9.83 -5.27
C ASN A 311 0.36 9.50 -6.27
N PRO A 312 -0.43 10.49 -6.69
CA PRO A 312 -1.58 10.26 -7.56
C PRO A 312 -1.20 9.91 -9.01
N ALA A 313 0.05 10.14 -9.41
CA ALA A 313 0.55 9.81 -10.75
C ALA A 313 0.89 8.33 -10.90
N THR A 314 1.21 7.62 -9.80
CA THR A 314 1.54 6.19 -9.86
C THR A 314 0.40 5.38 -10.48
N GLY A 315 0.71 4.57 -11.50
CA GLY A 315 -0.25 3.79 -12.27
C GLY A 315 -1.07 4.61 -13.27
N ARG A 316 -0.79 5.92 -13.41
CA ARG A 316 -1.50 6.84 -14.31
C ARG A 316 -0.54 7.73 -15.11
N GLU A 317 0.71 7.33 -15.24
CA GLU A 317 1.80 8.14 -15.80
C GLU A 317 1.52 8.60 -17.23
N ALA A 318 0.72 7.87 -17.99
CA ALA A 318 0.31 8.25 -19.33
C ALA A 318 -0.59 9.51 -19.39
N THR A 319 -1.28 9.82 -18.29
CA THR A 319 -2.25 10.94 -18.21
C THR A 319 -1.92 11.96 -17.13
N ILE A 320 -1.21 11.53 -16.10
CA ILE A 320 -0.80 12.37 -14.97
C ILE A 320 0.72 12.24 -14.81
N PRO A 321 1.50 13.21 -15.27
CA PRO A 321 2.95 13.19 -15.11
C PRO A 321 3.32 13.33 -13.63
N HIS A 322 4.43 12.70 -13.21
CA HIS A 322 4.94 12.82 -11.84
C HIS A 322 5.36 14.26 -11.49
N LEU A 323 5.93 14.97 -12.45
CA LEU A 323 6.27 16.39 -12.31
C LEU A 323 5.11 17.25 -12.79
N THR A 324 4.86 18.34 -12.09
CA THR A 324 3.87 19.33 -12.52
C THR A 324 4.39 20.10 -13.73
N VAL A 325 3.56 20.25 -14.75
CA VAL A 325 3.89 21.00 -15.96
C VAL A 325 3.43 22.46 -15.77
N PRO A 326 4.32 23.46 -15.90
CA PRO A 326 3.95 24.87 -15.82
C PRO A 326 2.82 25.23 -16.80
N SER A 327 1.93 26.14 -16.40
CA SER A 327 0.90 26.67 -17.29
C SER A 327 1.53 27.48 -18.41
N THR A 328 0.95 27.39 -19.61
CA THR A 328 1.34 28.23 -20.76
C THR A 328 0.53 29.54 -20.81
N GLY A 329 -0.49 29.67 -19.96
CA GLY A 329 -1.32 30.86 -19.82
C GLY A 329 -0.78 31.86 -18.77
N PRO A 330 -1.42 33.02 -18.61
CA PRO A 330 -1.13 33.92 -17.52
C PRO A 330 -1.41 33.25 -16.17
N GLY A 331 -0.62 33.59 -15.15
CA GLY A 331 -0.87 33.13 -13.78
C GLY A 331 -2.19 33.68 -13.26
N GLU A 332 -2.96 32.84 -12.59
CA GLU A 332 -4.25 33.19 -11.94
C GLU A 332 -4.04 33.35 -10.43
N SER A 333 -4.92 34.14 -9.78
CA SER A 333 -5.03 34.20 -8.32
C SER A 333 -5.91 33.04 -7.85
N VAL A 334 -5.33 32.11 -7.10
CA VAL A 334 -6.02 30.90 -6.59
C VAL A 334 -6.14 30.98 -5.08
N VAL A 335 -7.35 30.90 -4.57
CA VAL A 335 -7.60 30.77 -3.13
C VAL A 335 -8.01 29.33 -2.82
N VAL A 336 -7.27 28.68 -1.92
CA VAL A 336 -7.57 27.35 -1.40
C VAL A 336 -8.02 27.49 0.05
N VAL A 337 -9.14 26.87 0.42
CA VAL A 337 -9.66 26.89 1.78
C VAL A 337 -9.66 25.48 2.36
N GLY A 338 -8.84 25.28 3.41
CA GLY A 338 -8.58 24.01 4.07
C GLY A 338 -7.17 23.46 3.75
N GLY A 339 -6.36 23.26 4.76
CA GLY A 339 -4.96 22.77 4.69
C GLY A 339 -4.82 21.27 4.94
N GLY A 340 -5.85 20.47 4.66
CA GLY A 340 -5.76 19.02 4.60
C GLY A 340 -4.98 18.52 3.37
N PRO A 341 -4.80 17.20 3.18
CA PRO A 341 -4.01 16.66 2.06
C PRO A 341 -4.53 17.12 0.68
N ALA A 342 -5.84 17.26 0.50
CA ALA A 342 -6.41 17.77 -0.75
C ALA A 342 -6.02 19.23 -1.01
N GLY A 343 -6.19 20.10 0.00
CA GLY A 343 -5.87 21.52 -0.14
C GLY A 343 -4.37 21.78 -0.30
N LEU A 344 -3.53 21.09 0.45
CA LEU A 344 -2.07 21.17 0.30
C LEU A 344 -1.61 20.74 -1.09
N GLU A 345 -2.12 19.62 -1.62
CA GLU A 345 -1.79 19.18 -2.98
C GLU A 345 -2.31 20.17 -4.04
N ALA A 346 -3.52 20.71 -3.87
CA ALA A 346 -4.07 21.72 -4.76
C ALA A 346 -3.20 22.98 -4.77
N ALA A 347 -2.82 23.48 -3.60
CA ALA A 347 -1.97 24.66 -3.46
C ALA A 347 -0.59 24.45 -4.10
N ARG A 348 0.05 23.30 -3.82
CA ARG A 348 1.32 22.93 -4.42
C ARG A 348 1.25 22.90 -5.95
N VAL A 349 0.28 22.18 -6.51
CA VAL A 349 0.15 22.00 -7.97
C VAL A 349 -0.14 23.32 -8.65
N CYS A 350 -1.05 24.13 -8.11
CA CYS A 350 -1.34 25.47 -8.66
C CYS A 350 -0.11 26.39 -8.65
N ALA A 351 0.64 26.41 -7.53
CA ALA A 351 1.83 27.24 -7.43
C ALA A 351 2.95 26.78 -8.38
N GLU A 352 3.22 25.47 -8.46
CA GLU A 352 4.19 24.91 -9.42
C GLU A 352 3.81 25.17 -10.89
N ARG A 353 2.52 25.34 -11.18
CA ARG A 353 2.05 25.74 -12.50
C ARG A 353 2.22 27.24 -12.80
N GLY A 354 2.56 28.05 -11.80
CA GLY A 354 2.82 29.49 -11.95
C GLY A 354 1.63 30.37 -11.55
N HIS A 355 0.66 29.84 -10.79
CA HIS A 355 -0.44 30.61 -10.22
C HIS A 355 0.00 31.25 -8.89
N ALA A 356 -0.60 32.41 -8.53
CA ALA A 356 -0.44 33.01 -7.21
C ALA A 356 -1.43 32.37 -6.24
N VAL A 357 -0.94 31.67 -5.20
CA VAL A 357 -1.78 30.84 -4.34
C VAL A 357 -1.79 31.36 -2.91
N THR A 358 -2.99 31.56 -2.35
CA THR A 358 -3.23 31.76 -0.92
C THR A 358 -4.00 30.56 -0.37
N LEU A 359 -3.48 29.94 0.70
CA LEU A 359 -4.11 28.81 1.39
C LEU A 359 -4.53 29.26 2.79
N PHE A 360 -5.82 29.13 3.10
CA PHE A 360 -6.37 29.36 4.44
C PHE A 360 -6.57 28.07 5.17
N GLU A 361 -6.09 28.00 6.42
CA GLU A 361 -6.31 26.90 7.35
C GLU A 361 -6.86 27.41 8.68
N ALA A 362 -7.96 26.84 9.13
CA ALA A 362 -8.62 27.26 10.36
C ALA A 362 -7.82 26.91 11.63
N GLN A 363 -7.05 25.81 11.56
CA GLN A 363 -6.25 25.34 12.68
C GLN A 363 -4.88 26.02 12.74
N SER A 364 -4.15 25.78 13.85
CA SER A 364 -2.78 26.27 14.04
C SER A 364 -1.74 25.49 13.21
N GLU A 365 -2.13 24.40 12.58
CA GLU A 365 -1.28 23.56 11.73
C GLU A 365 -2.10 22.94 10.59
N THR A 366 -1.45 22.70 9.45
CA THR A 366 -2.03 22.00 8.32
C THR A 366 -1.97 20.48 8.51
N GLY A 367 -2.70 19.72 7.70
CA GLY A 367 -2.65 18.26 7.62
C GLY A 367 -3.97 17.55 7.89
N GLY A 368 -4.94 18.25 8.49
CA GLY A 368 -6.28 17.72 8.71
C GLY A 368 -6.31 16.33 9.35
N GLN A 369 -7.14 15.45 8.84
CA GLN A 369 -7.34 14.10 9.39
C GLN A 369 -6.09 13.20 9.36
N VAL A 370 -5.10 13.46 8.50
CA VAL A 370 -3.84 12.69 8.48
C VAL A 370 -3.08 12.85 9.80
N ARG A 371 -3.13 14.03 10.43
CA ARG A 371 -2.51 14.23 11.75
C ARG A 371 -3.22 13.44 12.84
N LEU A 372 -4.55 13.35 12.79
CA LEU A 372 -5.31 12.50 13.72
C LEU A 372 -4.93 11.03 13.52
N ALA A 373 -4.88 10.56 12.26
CA ALA A 373 -4.45 9.20 11.96
C ALA A 373 -3.05 8.91 12.51
N ALA A 374 -2.10 9.83 12.36
CA ALA A 374 -0.73 9.67 12.87
C ALA A 374 -0.64 9.68 14.41
N ARG A 375 -1.61 10.28 15.11
CA ARG A 375 -1.70 10.30 16.58
C ARG A 375 -2.44 9.10 17.16
N ALA A 376 -3.21 8.39 16.34
CA ALA A 376 -4.10 7.32 16.81
C ALA A 376 -3.33 6.11 17.34
N SER A 377 -2.17 5.78 16.80
CA SER A 377 -1.32 4.72 17.32
C SER A 377 0.13 4.90 16.88
N ASP A 378 1.06 4.22 17.57
CA ASP A 378 2.46 4.15 17.15
C ASP A 378 2.61 3.51 15.77
N ARG A 379 1.69 2.62 15.42
CA ARG A 379 1.63 1.97 14.10
C ARG A 379 1.42 2.97 12.97
N THR A 380 0.54 3.94 13.15
CA THR A 380 0.16 4.90 12.10
C THR A 380 0.98 6.20 12.12
N ARG A 381 1.95 6.32 13.03
CA ARG A 381 2.78 7.53 13.21
C ARG A 381 3.42 8.01 11.92
N ASP A 382 3.96 7.12 11.09
CA ASP A 382 4.67 7.47 9.84
C ASP A 382 3.75 8.14 8.80
N MET A 383 2.42 8.09 8.96
CA MET A 383 1.48 8.77 8.04
C MET A 383 1.68 10.29 8.05
N VAL A 384 2.21 10.86 9.13
CA VAL A 384 2.51 12.30 9.17
C VAL A 384 3.46 12.70 8.04
N GLY A 385 4.34 11.81 7.57
CA GLY A 385 5.25 12.05 6.46
C GLY A 385 4.57 12.49 5.16
N ILE A 386 3.27 12.16 4.95
CA ILE A 386 2.48 12.66 3.82
C ILE A 386 2.33 14.19 3.91
N VAL A 387 1.96 14.67 5.08
CA VAL A 387 1.72 16.10 5.33
C VAL A 387 3.03 16.87 5.41
N ASP A 388 4.06 16.30 6.02
CA ASP A 388 5.37 16.94 6.15
C ASP A 388 6.00 17.18 4.77
N TRP A 389 5.87 16.22 3.86
CA TRP A 389 6.31 16.41 2.48
C TRP A 389 5.48 17.47 1.75
N LEU A 390 4.14 17.43 1.84
CA LEU A 390 3.27 18.42 1.21
C LEU A 390 3.55 19.84 1.72
N ASN A 391 3.73 20.02 3.03
CA ASN A 391 4.06 21.32 3.62
C ASN A 391 5.38 21.89 3.10
N ARG A 392 6.39 21.03 2.97
CA ARG A 392 7.69 21.44 2.43
C ARG A 392 7.55 21.90 0.97
N GLU A 393 6.89 21.11 0.13
CA GLU A 393 6.71 21.46 -1.29
C GLU A 393 5.82 22.70 -1.46
N VAL A 394 4.81 22.90 -0.61
CA VAL A 394 3.98 24.12 -0.58
C VAL A 394 4.81 25.36 -0.22
N ALA A 395 5.72 25.24 0.75
CA ALA A 395 6.62 26.33 1.14
C ALA A 395 7.65 26.64 0.04
N GLU A 396 8.26 25.61 -0.56
CA GLU A 396 9.19 25.76 -1.68
C GLU A 396 8.55 26.40 -2.93
N ALA A 397 7.25 26.08 -3.16
CA ALA A 397 6.49 26.67 -4.26
C ALA A 397 6.04 28.13 -3.99
N GLY A 398 6.29 28.67 -2.80
CA GLY A 398 6.02 30.06 -2.43
C GLY A 398 4.53 30.35 -2.18
N VAL A 399 3.75 29.39 -1.72
CA VAL A 399 2.34 29.56 -1.35
C VAL A 399 2.22 30.42 -0.09
N ASP A 400 1.30 31.41 -0.09
CA ASP A 400 0.93 32.20 1.09
C ASP A 400 0.01 31.37 2.00
N VAL A 401 0.56 30.70 3.01
CA VAL A 401 -0.18 29.86 3.97
C VAL A 401 -0.60 30.67 5.19
N ARG A 402 -1.90 30.77 5.43
CA ARG A 402 -2.51 31.50 6.55
C ARG A 402 -3.16 30.53 7.53
N LEU A 403 -2.46 30.28 8.63
CA LEU A 403 -2.92 29.44 9.74
C LEU A 403 -3.81 30.24 10.69
N ASN A 404 -4.60 29.56 11.55
CA ASN A 404 -5.55 30.15 12.49
C ASN A 404 -6.50 31.14 11.78
N SER A 405 -6.91 30.82 10.56
CA SER A 405 -7.65 31.69 9.68
C SER A 405 -8.93 31.00 9.19
N PRO A 406 -9.93 30.81 10.08
CA PRO A 406 -11.25 30.40 9.63
C PRO A 406 -11.85 31.56 8.82
N VAL A 407 -12.12 31.33 7.53
CA VAL A 407 -12.55 32.38 6.60
C VAL A 407 -14.00 32.20 6.20
N ALA A 408 -14.74 33.32 6.09
CA ALA A 408 -16.06 33.40 5.48
C ALA A 408 -15.96 33.82 3.99
N ALA A 409 -17.06 33.74 3.26
CA ALA A 409 -17.09 34.04 1.84
C ALA A 409 -16.62 35.48 1.50
N ALA A 410 -16.88 36.46 2.36
CA ALA A 410 -16.41 37.83 2.15
C ALA A 410 -14.89 37.94 2.13
N GLU A 411 -14.22 37.32 3.09
CA GLU A 411 -12.74 37.34 3.21
C GLU A 411 -12.08 36.61 2.04
N VAL A 412 -12.67 35.52 1.56
CA VAL A 412 -12.20 34.80 0.37
C VAL A 412 -12.28 35.71 -0.85
N LEU A 413 -13.39 36.43 -1.03
CA LEU A 413 -13.61 37.32 -2.18
C LEU A 413 -12.79 38.62 -2.10
N ASP A 414 -12.47 39.09 -0.90
CA ASP A 414 -11.58 40.26 -0.72
C ASP A 414 -10.15 40.00 -1.22
N CYS A 415 -9.76 38.73 -1.37
CA CYS A 415 -8.50 38.33 -2.03
C CYS A 415 -8.53 38.53 -3.55
N GLY A 416 -9.65 38.80 -4.18
CA GLY A 416 -9.81 38.97 -5.62
C GLY A 416 -9.44 37.72 -6.42
N PRO A 417 -9.98 36.53 -6.09
CA PRO A 417 -9.55 35.29 -6.73
C PRO A 417 -10.10 35.14 -8.16
N ASP A 418 -9.31 34.53 -9.04
CA ASP A 418 -9.77 33.96 -10.31
C ASP A 418 -10.36 32.55 -10.13
N VAL A 419 -9.83 31.83 -9.13
CA VAL A 419 -10.27 30.47 -8.78
C VAL A 419 -10.35 30.31 -7.26
N VAL A 420 -11.43 29.71 -6.78
CA VAL A 420 -11.59 29.29 -5.39
C VAL A 420 -11.74 27.76 -5.35
N ILE A 421 -10.93 27.11 -4.50
CA ILE A 421 -10.96 25.66 -4.27
C ILE A 421 -11.29 25.41 -2.80
N VAL A 422 -12.47 24.84 -2.54
CA VAL A 422 -12.91 24.45 -1.19
C VAL A 422 -12.44 23.03 -0.91
N ALA A 423 -11.56 22.88 0.09
CA ALA A 423 -10.95 21.64 0.55
C ALA A 423 -11.09 21.46 2.08
N THR A 424 -12.20 21.94 2.61
CA THR A 424 -12.52 22.04 4.05
C THR A 424 -12.67 20.71 4.77
N GLY A 425 -12.71 19.59 4.02
CA GLY A 425 -12.83 18.26 4.61
C GLY A 425 -14.27 17.94 5.05
N GLY A 426 -14.39 17.13 6.10
CA GLY A 426 -15.67 16.72 6.65
C GLY A 426 -15.65 16.65 8.18
N TRP A 427 -16.81 16.80 8.79
CA TRP A 427 -17.05 16.50 10.20
C TRP A 427 -17.29 15.01 10.39
N PRO A 428 -16.80 14.40 11.48
CA PRO A 428 -17.12 13.02 11.82
C PRO A 428 -18.64 12.82 11.87
N ASP A 429 -19.10 11.77 11.20
CA ASP A 429 -20.51 11.37 11.27
C ASP A 429 -20.74 10.45 12.48
N THR A 430 -21.63 10.81 13.37
CA THR A 430 -22.05 9.98 14.52
C THR A 430 -23.52 9.59 14.44
N ASP A 431 -24.22 9.92 13.36
CA ASP A 431 -25.66 9.63 13.19
C ASP A 431 -25.89 8.19 12.70
N VAL A 432 -25.45 7.23 13.52
CA VAL A 432 -25.53 5.79 13.23
C VAL A 432 -26.83 5.14 13.72
N LEU A 433 -27.58 5.82 14.60
CA LEU A 433 -28.80 5.29 15.18
C LEU A 433 -29.97 5.45 14.20
N SER A 434 -30.95 4.56 14.27
CA SER A 434 -32.17 4.69 13.45
C SER A 434 -32.88 6.02 13.72
N PRO A 435 -33.52 6.67 12.72
CA PRO A 435 -34.25 7.92 12.91
C PRO A 435 -35.26 7.82 14.05
N GLY A 436 -35.13 8.73 15.02
CA GLY A 436 -35.98 8.76 16.23
C GLY A 436 -35.53 7.85 17.37
N ALA A 437 -34.44 7.12 17.23
CA ALA A 437 -33.83 6.41 18.37
C ALA A 437 -33.23 7.42 19.36
N ALA A 438 -33.30 7.07 20.65
CA ALA A 438 -32.71 7.93 21.71
C ALA A 438 -31.20 7.66 21.84
N GLY A 439 -30.45 8.65 22.31
CA GLY A 439 -29.07 8.50 22.77
C GLY A 439 -27.99 8.88 21.75
N GLY A 440 -28.32 9.55 20.64
CA GLY A 440 -27.32 10.09 19.72
C GLY A 440 -26.34 11.07 20.37
N ASP A 441 -26.79 11.81 21.37
CA ASP A 441 -25.99 12.73 22.19
C ASP A 441 -25.02 12.03 23.17
N LEU A 442 -25.09 10.71 23.28
CA LEU A 442 -24.21 9.89 24.10
C LEU A 442 -23.04 9.31 23.30
N LEU A 443 -23.05 9.48 22.00
CA LEU A 443 -22.03 8.96 21.09
C LEU A 443 -20.93 10.00 20.88
N VAL A 444 -19.68 9.55 20.82
CA VAL A 444 -18.53 10.39 20.48
C VAL A 444 -17.81 9.78 19.29
N SER A 445 -17.19 10.61 18.45
CA SER A 445 -16.46 10.14 17.29
C SER A 445 -15.03 9.67 17.63
N VAL A 446 -14.47 8.82 16.79
CA VAL A 446 -13.04 8.48 16.81
C VAL A 446 -12.17 9.74 16.80
N ALA A 447 -12.53 10.74 16.01
CA ALA A 447 -11.74 11.98 15.90
C ALA A 447 -11.73 12.79 17.22
N GLU A 448 -12.83 12.84 17.96
CA GLU A 448 -12.91 13.55 19.26
C GLU A 448 -12.04 12.84 20.31
N VAL A 449 -12.05 11.50 20.33
CA VAL A 449 -11.26 10.72 21.29
C VAL A 449 -9.76 10.84 20.99
N VAL A 450 -9.35 10.57 19.76
CA VAL A 450 -7.96 10.63 19.31
C VAL A 450 -7.41 12.06 19.33
N GLY A 451 -8.28 13.04 19.03
CA GLY A 451 -7.97 14.48 19.14
C GLY A 451 -7.78 14.97 20.56
N GLY A 452 -8.18 14.18 21.57
CA GLY A 452 -8.09 14.54 22.98
C GLY A 452 -9.17 15.53 23.44
N HIS A 453 -10.24 15.68 22.66
CA HIS A 453 -11.39 16.53 23.01
C HIS A 453 -12.32 15.85 24.02
N VAL A 454 -12.28 14.52 24.08
CA VAL A 454 -13.04 13.69 25.03
C VAL A 454 -12.07 12.76 25.74
N ALA A 455 -12.20 12.65 27.07
CA ALA A 455 -11.39 11.74 27.87
C ALA A 455 -11.74 10.28 27.57
N VAL A 456 -10.75 9.39 27.66
CA VAL A 456 -10.93 7.95 27.45
C VAL A 456 -11.73 7.36 28.62
N GLY A 457 -12.79 6.63 28.31
CA GLY A 457 -13.56 5.86 29.28
C GLY A 457 -12.87 4.52 29.60
N PRO A 458 -12.93 4.05 30.88
CA PRO A 458 -12.25 2.82 31.27
C PRO A 458 -12.82 1.56 30.60
N ARG A 459 -14.10 1.53 30.23
CA ARG A 459 -14.73 0.52 29.37
C ARG A 459 -15.38 1.20 28.19
N THR A 460 -14.85 0.95 27.01
CA THR A 460 -15.27 1.65 25.79
C THR A 460 -15.77 0.65 24.74
N LEU A 461 -16.96 0.90 24.22
CA LEU A 461 -17.45 0.28 23.01
C LEU A 461 -17.04 1.15 21.82
N VAL A 462 -16.34 0.56 20.84
CA VAL A 462 -16.06 1.17 19.53
C VAL A 462 -16.98 0.53 18.51
N PHE A 463 -17.86 1.32 17.91
CA PHE A 463 -18.69 0.89 16.80
C PHE A 463 -18.06 1.33 15.48
N ASP A 464 -17.72 0.37 14.63
CA ASP A 464 -17.08 0.56 13.34
C ASP A 464 -18.01 0.15 12.19
N ASP A 465 -18.60 1.13 11.51
CA ASP A 465 -19.41 0.94 10.30
C ASP A 465 -18.63 1.32 9.02
N HIS A 466 -17.32 1.55 9.14
CA HIS A 466 -16.44 1.94 8.04
C HIS A 466 -15.48 0.80 7.63
N GLY A 467 -15.10 -0.06 8.59
CA GLY A 467 -14.28 -1.25 8.35
C GLY A 467 -12.82 -0.99 8.01
N ASN A 468 -12.31 0.24 8.19
CA ASN A 468 -10.96 0.63 7.82
C ASN A 468 -10.09 0.93 9.06
N LEU A 469 -8.92 1.53 8.85
CA LEU A 469 -7.89 1.67 9.89
C LEU A 469 -8.25 2.68 11.00
N GLN A 470 -9.22 3.58 10.80
CA GLN A 470 -9.57 4.63 11.77
C GLN A 470 -10.05 4.04 13.10
N ALA A 471 -11.05 3.16 13.07
CA ALA A 471 -11.57 2.50 14.26
C ALA A 471 -10.52 1.61 14.93
N LEU A 472 -9.77 0.83 14.13
CA LEU A 472 -8.77 -0.10 14.66
C LEU A 472 -7.60 0.65 15.33
N SER A 473 -7.16 1.77 14.75
CA SER A 473 -6.14 2.63 15.37
C SER A 473 -6.65 3.33 16.63
N CYS A 474 -7.96 3.67 16.66
CA CYS A 474 -8.59 4.17 17.87
C CYS A 474 -8.63 3.09 18.97
N VAL A 475 -8.88 1.83 18.64
CA VAL A 475 -8.78 0.72 19.61
C VAL A 475 -7.37 0.64 20.18
N GLU A 476 -6.30 0.70 19.37
CA GLU A 476 -4.91 0.76 19.87
C GLU A 476 -4.71 1.98 20.79
N TYR A 477 -5.24 3.17 20.41
CA TYR A 477 -5.18 4.38 21.23
C TYR A 477 -5.82 4.20 22.61
N LEU A 478 -6.95 3.49 22.67
CA LEU A 478 -7.66 3.19 23.91
C LEU A 478 -6.90 2.18 24.78
N LEU A 479 -6.37 1.11 24.16
CA LEU A 479 -5.57 0.08 24.82
C LEU A 479 -4.29 0.66 25.44
N ASP A 480 -3.61 1.57 24.76
CA ASP A 480 -2.43 2.28 25.26
C ASP A 480 -2.73 3.20 26.47
N ARG A 481 -4.03 3.35 26.80
CA ARG A 481 -4.54 4.09 27.97
C ARG A 481 -5.28 3.21 28.97
N ASP A 482 -4.99 1.91 28.94
CA ASP A 482 -5.52 0.90 29.84
C ASP A 482 -7.06 0.75 29.79
N ALA A 483 -7.71 1.10 28.67
CA ALA A 483 -9.15 0.90 28.51
C ALA A 483 -9.46 -0.57 28.14
N GLU A 484 -10.55 -1.10 28.70
CA GLU A 484 -11.18 -2.33 28.28
C GLU A 484 -12.04 -2.04 27.04
N VAL A 485 -11.79 -2.71 25.91
CA VAL A 485 -12.42 -2.36 24.62
C VAL A 485 -13.28 -3.50 24.08
N GLN A 486 -14.51 -3.15 23.69
CA GLN A 486 -15.38 -3.95 22.85
C GLN A 486 -15.47 -3.31 21.46
N LEU A 487 -15.07 -4.04 20.40
CA LEU A 487 -15.11 -3.58 19.01
C LEU A 487 -16.27 -4.25 18.27
N VAL A 488 -17.25 -3.45 17.86
CA VAL A 488 -18.51 -3.91 17.23
C VAL A 488 -18.54 -3.44 15.78
N THR A 489 -18.93 -4.31 14.87
CA THR A 489 -19.10 -3.98 13.45
C THR A 489 -20.29 -4.74 12.82
N PRO A 490 -21.02 -4.14 11.87
CA PRO A 490 -22.02 -4.86 11.08
C PRO A 490 -21.40 -5.82 10.07
N ASP A 491 -20.11 -5.68 9.79
CA ASP A 491 -19.38 -6.54 8.87
C ASP A 491 -19.12 -7.93 9.47
N ARG A 492 -18.85 -8.91 8.61
CA ARG A 492 -18.52 -10.29 9.01
C ARG A 492 -17.17 -10.44 9.74
N ALA A 493 -16.34 -9.40 9.69
CA ALA A 493 -15.05 -9.34 10.38
C ALA A 493 -14.70 -7.89 10.68
N VAL A 494 -14.04 -7.64 11.81
CA VAL A 494 -13.50 -6.32 12.13
C VAL A 494 -12.40 -5.95 11.14
N GLY A 495 -12.33 -4.68 10.74
CA GLY A 495 -11.34 -4.21 9.78
C GLY A 495 -11.48 -4.84 8.39
N HIS A 496 -12.71 -5.05 7.92
CA HIS A 496 -13.03 -5.77 6.68
C HIS A 496 -12.36 -5.18 5.42
N GLU A 497 -12.14 -3.88 5.39
CA GLU A 497 -11.50 -3.15 4.28
C GLU A 497 -9.97 -3.11 4.37
N LEU A 498 -9.37 -3.60 5.47
CA LEU A 498 -7.92 -3.65 5.59
C LEU A 498 -7.30 -4.78 4.78
N ASP A 499 -6.12 -4.48 4.24
CA ASP A 499 -5.34 -5.44 3.47
C ASP A 499 -4.71 -6.54 4.33
N GLY A 500 -4.30 -7.63 3.65
CA GLY A 500 -3.69 -8.79 4.28
C GLY A 500 -2.30 -8.54 4.92
N THR A 501 -1.73 -7.34 4.82
CA THR A 501 -0.48 -6.97 5.50
C THR A 501 -0.72 -6.15 6.77
N LEU A 502 -1.75 -5.31 6.80
CA LEU A 502 -2.09 -4.48 7.97
C LEU A 502 -3.01 -5.22 8.96
N HIS A 503 -4.05 -5.86 8.46
CA HIS A 503 -5.07 -6.54 9.27
C HIS A 503 -4.50 -7.52 10.30
N PRO A 504 -3.53 -8.41 9.96
CA PRO A 504 -2.98 -9.35 10.93
C PRO A 504 -2.33 -8.69 12.14
N ALA A 505 -1.65 -7.59 11.94
CA ALA A 505 -0.94 -6.89 13.01
C ALA A 505 -1.89 -6.23 14.03
N TYR A 506 -3.07 -5.76 13.59
CA TYR A 506 -4.13 -5.31 14.50
C TYR A 506 -4.75 -6.48 15.26
N LEU A 507 -5.09 -7.57 14.56
CA LEU A 507 -5.70 -8.73 15.21
C LEU A 507 -4.77 -9.39 16.23
N GLU A 508 -3.47 -9.47 15.94
CA GLU A 508 -2.47 -9.97 16.90
C GLU A 508 -2.53 -9.18 18.20
N ARG A 509 -2.48 -7.84 18.11
CA ARG A 509 -2.59 -6.93 19.25
C ARG A 509 -3.92 -7.11 19.98
N PHE A 510 -5.04 -7.13 19.25
CA PHE A 510 -6.38 -7.23 19.84
C PHE A 510 -6.60 -8.54 20.59
N HIS A 511 -6.13 -9.65 20.03
CA HIS A 511 -6.18 -10.95 20.74
C HIS A 511 -5.27 -10.99 21.95
N ALA A 512 -4.06 -10.39 21.89
CA ALA A 512 -3.14 -10.35 23.01
C ALA A 512 -3.67 -9.52 24.17
N ASP A 513 -4.33 -8.39 23.88
CA ASP A 513 -4.85 -7.46 24.89
C ASP A 513 -6.32 -7.73 25.28
N GLY A 514 -6.92 -8.79 24.74
CA GLY A 514 -8.25 -9.27 25.14
C GLY A 514 -9.41 -8.41 24.65
N VAL A 515 -9.27 -7.73 23.49
CA VAL A 515 -10.37 -6.98 22.87
C VAL A 515 -11.52 -7.91 22.53
N GLU A 516 -12.72 -7.59 22.99
CA GLU A 516 -13.95 -8.31 22.62
C GLU A 516 -14.39 -7.86 21.22
N MET A 517 -14.22 -8.71 20.21
CA MET A 517 -14.64 -8.43 18.83
C MET A 517 -16.04 -9.02 18.57
N VAL A 518 -16.98 -8.16 18.18
CA VAL A 518 -18.42 -8.49 17.95
C VAL A 518 -18.81 -8.16 16.51
N PRO A 519 -18.51 -9.03 15.54
CA PRO A 519 -18.95 -8.86 14.16
C PRO A 519 -20.47 -9.10 14.02
N ASP A 520 -21.00 -8.80 12.82
CA ASP A 520 -22.42 -9.01 12.45
C ASP A 520 -23.44 -8.26 13.33
N HIS A 521 -23.04 -7.16 13.97
CA HIS A 521 -23.93 -6.40 14.86
C HIS A 521 -23.90 -4.89 14.55
N ARG A 522 -25.07 -4.27 14.55
CA ARG A 522 -25.25 -2.82 14.47
C ARG A 522 -25.57 -2.23 15.84
N LEU A 523 -25.05 -1.04 16.11
CA LEU A 523 -25.49 -0.22 17.22
C LEU A 523 -26.85 0.41 16.83
N VAL A 524 -27.90 0.11 17.60
CA VAL A 524 -29.26 0.55 17.30
C VAL A 524 -29.88 1.45 18.36
N GLY A 525 -29.25 1.57 19.52
CA GLY A 525 -29.71 2.44 20.59
C GLY A 525 -28.61 2.65 21.65
N ALA A 526 -28.69 3.79 22.33
CA ALA A 526 -27.87 4.11 23.49
C ALA A 526 -28.71 4.80 24.56
N SER A 527 -28.48 4.48 25.84
CA SER A 527 -29.17 5.13 26.96
C SER A 527 -28.26 5.21 28.18
N ARG A 528 -28.64 6.04 29.16
CA ARG A 528 -27.98 6.08 30.48
C ARG A 528 -28.67 5.12 31.45
N SER A 529 -27.88 4.30 32.12
CA SER A 529 -28.35 3.37 33.15
C SER A 529 -27.33 3.30 34.27
N ASP A 530 -27.75 3.60 35.50
CA ASP A 530 -26.91 3.53 36.73
C ASP A 530 -25.52 4.18 36.61
N GLY A 531 -25.47 5.36 35.98
CA GLY A 531 -24.23 6.13 35.80
C GLY A 531 -23.31 5.65 34.68
N ARG A 532 -23.72 4.63 33.92
CA ARG A 532 -23.05 4.11 32.75
C ARG A 532 -23.90 4.31 31.49
N LEU A 533 -23.38 3.83 30.36
CA LEU A 533 -24.07 3.78 29.09
C LEU A 533 -24.51 2.33 28.80
N GLU A 534 -25.72 2.19 28.36
CA GLU A 534 -26.30 0.95 27.83
C GLU A 534 -26.36 1.07 26.32
N ALA A 535 -25.56 0.26 25.60
CA ALA A 535 -25.56 0.17 24.16
C ALA A 535 -26.38 -1.03 23.72
N VAL A 536 -27.37 -0.83 22.85
CA VAL A 536 -28.19 -1.89 22.27
C VAL A 536 -27.62 -2.31 20.92
N LEU A 537 -27.18 -3.55 20.82
CA LEU A 537 -26.61 -4.16 19.63
C LEU A 537 -27.60 -5.12 18.99
N ARG A 538 -27.85 -4.97 17.70
CA ARG A 538 -28.77 -5.84 16.95
C ARG A 538 -27.97 -6.67 15.94
N ASN A 539 -28.13 -8.00 16.02
CA ASN A 539 -27.55 -8.90 15.04
C ASN A 539 -28.18 -8.68 13.65
N VAL A 540 -27.35 -8.49 12.61
CA VAL A 540 -27.81 -8.12 11.25
C VAL A 540 -28.61 -9.22 10.55
N TYR A 541 -28.43 -10.49 10.95
CA TYR A 541 -29.12 -11.63 10.32
C TYR A 541 -30.40 -12.05 11.06
N THR A 542 -30.36 -12.08 12.39
CA THR A 542 -31.46 -12.62 13.21
C THR A 542 -32.38 -11.54 13.74
N GLY A 543 -31.91 -10.27 13.78
CA GLY A 543 -32.62 -9.17 14.42
C GLY A 543 -32.65 -9.26 15.95
N SER A 544 -32.02 -10.28 16.56
CA SER A 544 -31.94 -10.38 18.01
C SER A 544 -31.10 -9.26 18.59
N GLU A 545 -31.52 -8.76 19.75
CA GLU A 545 -30.83 -7.66 20.44
C GLU A 545 -30.09 -8.20 21.66
N GLN A 546 -28.93 -7.59 21.92
CA GLN A 546 -28.16 -7.74 23.15
C GLN A 546 -27.73 -6.39 23.65
N THR A 547 -27.44 -6.30 24.94
CA THR A 547 -27.04 -5.06 25.59
C THR A 547 -25.63 -5.15 26.10
N SER A 548 -24.82 -4.12 25.86
CA SER A 548 -23.50 -3.90 26.44
C SER A 548 -23.54 -2.72 27.40
N ILE A 549 -22.96 -2.89 28.60
CA ILE A 549 -22.83 -1.83 29.61
C ILE A 549 -21.39 -1.30 29.61
N VAL A 550 -21.23 -0.05 29.20
CA VAL A 550 -19.92 0.59 29.01
C VAL A 550 -19.89 1.98 29.63
N ASP A 551 -18.71 2.58 29.71
CA ASP A 551 -18.55 3.94 30.20
C ASP A 551 -18.51 4.97 29.07
N GLN A 552 -18.20 4.51 27.83
CA GLN A 552 -18.11 5.34 26.64
C GLN A 552 -18.51 4.55 25.38
N ILE A 553 -19.18 5.23 24.42
CA ILE A 553 -19.48 4.67 23.10
C ILE A 553 -18.81 5.57 22.05
N VAL A 554 -17.87 5.01 21.31
CA VAL A 554 -17.12 5.68 20.24
C VAL A 554 -17.62 5.16 18.90
N VAL A 555 -17.79 6.04 17.93
CA VAL A 555 -18.33 5.71 16.59
C VAL A 555 -17.34 6.10 15.51
N GLU A 556 -17.16 5.20 14.55
CA GLU A 556 -16.55 5.47 13.24
C GLU A 556 -17.58 5.15 12.14
N HIS A 557 -18.11 6.20 11.52
CA HIS A 557 -19.10 6.12 10.44
C HIS A 557 -18.74 7.02 9.25
N GLY A 558 -17.45 7.38 9.15
CA GLY A 558 -16.96 8.30 8.13
C GLY A 558 -17.24 9.76 8.46
N VAL A 559 -17.43 10.59 7.43
CA VAL A 559 -17.54 12.05 7.58
C VAL A 559 -18.66 12.63 6.73
N VAL A 560 -19.28 13.71 7.24
CA VAL A 560 -20.19 14.59 6.51
C VAL A 560 -19.40 15.77 5.94
N PRO A 561 -19.54 16.11 4.65
CA PRO A 561 -18.83 17.22 4.03
C PRO A 561 -19.05 18.55 4.76
N ILE A 562 -17.97 19.34 4.92
CA ILE A 562 -18.05 20.73 5.36
C ILE A 562 -18.12 21.58 4.08
N ASP A 563 -19.31 21.81 3.55
CA ASP A 563 -19.50 22.49 2.26
C ASP A 563 -20.29 23.82 2.35
N ASP A 564 -20.54 24.34 3.54
CA ASP A 564 -21.27 25.60 3.75
C ASP A 564 -20.66 26.75 2.94
N LEU A 565 -19.33 26.91 2.99
CA LEU A 565 -18.63 27.96 2.24
C LEU A 565 -18.79 27.79 0.72
N PHE A 566 -18.77 26.56 0.22
CA PHE A 566 -19.01 26.27 -1.19
C PHE A 566 -20.44 26.69 -1.58
N LEU A 567 -21.44 26.33 -0.78
CA LEU A 567 -22.83 26.65 -1.04
C LEU A 567 -23.09 28.18 -1.00
N GLU A 568 -22.42 28.90 -0.09
CA GLU A 568 -22.51 30.37 0.00
C GLU A 568 -21.87 31.06 -1.23
N LEU A 569 -20.78 30.54 -1.76
CA LEU A 569 -20.05 31.09 -2.89
C LEU A 569 -20.63 30.69 -4.26
N ARG A 570 -21.40 29.61 -4.32
CA ARG A 570 -21.86 28.97 -5.55
C ARG A 570 -22.57 29.92 -6.51
N ASP A 571 -23.56 30.61 -6.01
CA ASP A 571 -24.41 31.51 -6.83
C ASP A 571 -23.69 32.81 -7.22
N ARG A 572 -22.49 33.07 -6.67
CA ARG A 572 -21.61 34.20 -6.96
C ARG A 572 -20.49 33.86 -7.93
N SER A 573 -20.28 32.58 -8.19
CA SER A 573 -19.22 32.10 -9.07
C SER A 573 -19.67 32.05 -10.53
N ALA A 574 -18.70 32.23 -11.46
CA ALA A 574 -19.00 32.26 -12.89
C ALA A 574 -19.44 30.88 -13.43
N ASN A 575 -18.95 29.78 -12.83
CA ASN A 575 -19.34 28.43 -13.22
C ASN A 575 -20.48 27.85 -12.38
N GLY A 576 -21.10 28.60 -11.46
CA GLY A 576 -22.15 28.09 -10.57
C GLY A 576 -21.69 26.93 -9.66
N GLY A 577 -20.40 26.79 -9.42
CA GLY A 577 -19.81 25.64 -8.69
C GLY A 577 -19.84 24.32 -9.48
N GLU A 578 -20.19 24.34 -10.77
CA GLU A 578 -20.26 23.14 -11.61
C GLU A 578 -18.87 22.65 -12.02
N LEU A 579 -18.72 21.33 -12.04
CA LEU A 579 -17.56 20.62 -12.56
C LEU A 579 -17.97 19.92 -13.85
N ASP A 580 -17.30 20.20 -14.98
CA ASP A 580 -17.43 19.40 -16.18
C ASP A 580 -16.74 18.05 -15.97
N VAL A 581 -17.54 17.01 -15.72
CA VAL A 581 -17.05 15.66 -15.38
C VAL A 581 -16.29 15.04 -16.55
N ASP A 582 -16.72 15.27 -17.80
CA ASP A 582 -16.06 14.73 -18.99
C ASP A 582 -14.68 15.37 -19.21
N ALA A 583 -14.57 16.67 -19.01
CA ALA A 583 -13.30 17.39 -19.01
C ALA A 583 -12.38 16.88 -17.86
N TYR A 584 -12.95 16.76 -16.67
CA TYR A 584 -12.24 16.30 -15.48
C TYR A 584 -11.67 14.88 -15.63
N ILE A 585 -12.44 13.93 -16.16
CA ILE A 585 -12.00 12.54 -16.38
C ILE A 585 -10.93 12.46 -17.49
N SER A 586 -11.11 13.25 -18.56
CA SER A 586 -10.21 13.22 -19.72
C SER A 586 -8.97 14.11 -19.58
N GLY A 587 -8.77 14.77 -18.40
CA GLY A 587 -7.63 15.67 -18.16
C GLY A 587 -7.64 16.90 -19.06
N ARG A 588 -8.83 17.37 -19.49
CA ARG A 588 -9.00 18.62 -20.24
C ARG A 588 -9.28 19.79 -19.30
N PRO A 589 -8.91 21.02 -19.69
CA PRO A 589 -9.25 22.21 -18.92
C PRO A 589 -10.75 22.33 -18.66
N GLN A 590 -11.09 22.79 -17.45
CA GLN A 590 -12.47 23.11 -17.10
C GLN A 590 -12.93 24.35 -17.88
N PRO A 591 -14.24 24.45 -18.24
CA PRO A 591 -14.80 25.63 -18.89
C PRO A 591 -14.46 26.92 -18.14
N ARG A 592 -14.21 28.00 -18.89
CA ARG A 592 -13.92 29.33 -18.38
C ARG A 592 -15.04 30.29 -18.80
N PRO A 593 -16.18 30.34 -18.05
CA PRO A 593 -17.22 31.30 -18.33
C PRO A 593 -16.74 32.73 -18.09
N ASP A 594 -17.32 33.68 -18.83
CA ASP A 594 -16.97 35.09 -18.69
C ASP A 594 -17.43 35.66 -17.36
N GLY A 595 -16.57 36.43 -16.72
CA GLY A 595 -16.87 37.25 -15.53
C GLY A 595 -16.84 36.47 -14.22
N GLY A 596 -16.15 37.02 -13.23
CA GLY A 596 -16.08 36.48 -11.87
C GLY A 596 -15.08 35.33 -11.73
N PHE A 597 -15.09 34.71 -10.56
CA PHE A 597 -14.21 33.61 -10.21
C PHE A 597 -14.86 32.24 -10.52
N ARG A 598 -14.06 31.22 -10.74
CA ARG A 598 -14.49 29.80 -10.81
C ARG A 598 -14.42 29.17 -9.44
N LEU A 599 -15.42 28.37 -9.09
CA LEU A 599 -15.53 27.71 -7.80
C LEU A 599 -15.50 26.18 -7.97
N PHE A 600 -14.65 25.51 -7.20
CA PHE A 600 -14.58 24.05 -7.14
C PHE A 600 -14.50 23.57 -5.69
N ARG A 601 -14.88 22.32 -5.45
CA ARG A 601 -14.62 21.62 -4.19
C ARG A 601 -13.95 20.27 -4.45
N ILE A 602 -13.09 19.84 -3.52
CA ILE A 602 -12.28 18.62 -3.64
C ILE A 602 -12.18 17.87 -2.31
N GLY A 603 -11.78 16.59 -2.38
CA GLY A 603 -11.62 15.76 -1.20
C GLY A 603 -12.93 15.55 -0.45
N ASP A 604 -12.86 15.45 0.88
CA ASP A 604 -14.02 15.15 1.72
C ASP A 604 -15.04 16.32 1.80
N ALA A 605 -14.69 17.51 1.31
CA ALA A 605 -15.67 18.56 1.08
C ALA A 605 -16.69 18.22 -0.04
N VAL A 606 -16.39 17.17 -0.85
CA VAL A 606 -17.32 16.59 -1.83
C VAL A 606 -18.06 15.41 -1.24
N ALA A 607 -17.30 14.43 -0.72
CA ALA A 607 -17.79 13.21 -0.09
C ALA A 607 -16.62 12.55 0.66
N GLY A 608 -16.89 11.95 1.82
CA GLY A 608 -15.90 11.19 2.58
C GLY A 608 -15.34 10.02 1.77
N ARG A 609 -14.02 9.97 1.63
CA ARG A 609 -13.27 8.89 0.95
C ARG A 609 -11.92 8.68 1.65
N ASP A 610 -10.90 8.28 0.91
CA ASP A 610 -9.57 8.05 1.43
C ASP A 610 -8.56 9.18 1.07
N ILE A 611 -7.37 9.12 1.67
CA ILE A 611 -6.28 10.08 1.42
C ILE A 611 -5.90 10.13 -0.07
N HIS A 612 -5.86 8.95 -0.72
CA HIS A 612 -5.54 8.87 -2.15
C HIS A 612 -6.54 9.65 -2.99
N ALA A 613 -7.83 9.47 -2.74
CA ALA A 613 -8.90 10.18 -3.46
C ALA A 613 -8.79 11.69 -3.27
N ALA A 614 -8.52 12.14 -2.04
CA ALA A 614 -8.37 13.56 -1.71
C ALA A 614 -7.19 14.21 -2.49
N ILE A 615 -6.03 13.55 -2.51
CA ILE A 615 -4.85 14.02 -3.25
C ILE A 615 -5.07 13.91 -4.77
N TYR A 616 -5.74 12.85 -5.23
CA TYR A 616 -6.02 12.63 -6.64
C TYR A 616 -7.01 13.66 -7.21
N ASP A 617 -8.06 14.02 -6.46
CA ASP A 617 -8.98 15.08 -6.85
C ASP A 617 -8.24 16.40 -7.09
N ALA A 618 -7.40 16.79 -6.12
CA ALA A 618 -6.58 17.98 -6.21
C ALA A 618 -5.67 17.97 -7.44
N ARG A 619 -4.92 16.88 -7.61
CA ARG A 619 -3.98 16.73 -8.73
C ARG A 619 -4.69 16.82 -10.07
N ARG A 620 -5.80 16.08 -10.23
CA ARG A 620 -6.55 16.00 -11.49
C ARG A 620 -7.20 17.33 -11.85
N LEU A 621 -7.74 18.06 -10.88
CA LEU A 621 -8.31 19.38 -11.10
C LEU A 621 -7.22 20.40 -11.46
N CYS A 622 -6.21 20.51 -10.59
CA CYS A 622 -5.26 21.61 -10.65
C CYS A 622 -4.23 21.48 -11.80
N GLN A 623 -3.95 20.27 -12.30
CA GLN A 623 -3.01 20.10 -13.42
C GLN A 623 -3.50 20.74 -14.74
N VAL A 624 -4.75 21.12 -14.85
CA VAL A 624 -5.40 21.65 -16.06
C VAL A 624 -6.10 23.00 -15.86
N LEU A 625 -5.96 23.65 -14.69
CA LEU A 625 -6.47 25.00 -14.40
C LEU A 625 -5.82 26.10 -15.24
#